data_bccfced8580160171c1cf686f170ffa6
#
_entry.id   bccfced8580160171c1cf686f170ffa6
#
_cell.length_a   1.000
_cell.length_b   1.000
_cell.length_c   1.000
_cell.angle_alpha   90.00
_cell.angle_beta   90.00
_cell.angle_gamma   90.00
#
_symmetry.space_group_name_H-M   'P 1'
#
loop_
_entity.id
_entity.type
_entity.pdbx_description
1 polymer ?
#
loop_
_entity_poly.entity_id
_entity_poly.type
_entity_poly.pdbx_seq_one_letter_code
_entity_poly.pdbx_strand_id
1 'polypeptide(L)'
;MNDCFGAVWSNLGTFLGALKGLSASEAMDLAPEGGFCLSTRSQSASENWVWLPPDLVTPERAEAALRFFGERGLPFVWPLPGDCGAAEALRGVGLKEAGRLEAMSLPAGAAPERGGKELTFRTVRTREEALRWASVAWLAFGGEPPVPVSVLNGAEAMAASPLRLGMAMAGEEAVGTFLLSSFEASLGVYYFAVLPEYRRRGAAMAMMGEVLRAAKELGTERIVLQATPAGVPFYRAAGFEAHGAIPLFSNSDDVF
;
A
#
# COMPACT_ATOMS: atom_id res chain seq x y z
N MET A 1 7.23 -14.84 -14.74
CA MET A 1 6.62 -13.57 -14.32
C MET A 1 7.17 -12.48 -15.23
N ASN A 2 6.34 -11.60 -15.78
CA ASN A 2 6.80 -10.46 -16.57
C ASN A 2 7.67 -9.55 -15.67
N ASP A 3 8.76 -8.96 -16.19
CA ASP A 3 9.69 -8.08 -15.45
C ASP A 3 8.97 -6.94 -14.69
N CYS A 4 7.97 -6.33 -15.32
CA CYS A 4 7.17 -5.26 -14.70
C CYS A 4 6.30 -5.77 -13.53
N PHE A 5 5.66 -6.93 -13.65
CA PHE A 5 4.92 -7.53 -12.55
C PHE A 5 5.86 -7.90 -11.39
N GLY A 6 7.05 -8.46 -11.73
CA GLY A 6 8.08 -8.77 -10.74
C GLY A 6 8.48 -7.54 -9.92
N ALA A 7 8.69 -6.39 -10.58
CA ALA A 7 9.01 -5.14 -9.91
C ALA A 7 7.89 -4.66 -8.96
N VAL A 8 6.61 -4.75 -9.39
CA VAL A 8 5.46 -4.41 -8.53
C VAL A 8 5.40 -5.33 -7.32
N TRP A 9 5.57 -6.64 -7.53
CA TRP A 9 5.52 -7.65 -6.48
C TRP A 9 6.65 -7.48 -5.46
N SER A 10 7.89 -7.34 -5.92
CA SER A 10 9.06 -7.18 -5.04
C SER A 10 9.02 -5.88 -4.25
N ASN A 11 8.52 -4.78 -4.86
CA ASN A 11 8.36 -3.51 -4.16
C ASN A 11 7.30 -3.62 -3.05
N LEU A 12 6.19 -4.34 -3.28
CA LEU A 12 5.17 -4.61 -2.25
C LEU A 12 5.80 -5.36 -1.07
N GLY A 13 6.56 -6.43 -1.33
CA GLY A 13 7.24 -7.20 -0.28
C GLY A 13 8.21 -6.35 0.52
N THR A 14 8.97 -5.48 -0.14
CA THR A 14 9.89 -4.54 0.51
C THR A 14 9.15 -3.52 1.37
N PHE A 15 8.06 -2.96 0.86
CA PHE A 15 7.22 -2.04 1.62
C PHE A 15 6.64 -2.71 2.88
N LEU A 16 6.05 -3.90 2.76
CA LEU A 16 5.52 -4.66 3.90
C LEU A 16 6.64 -5.05 4.89
N GLY A 17 7.83 -5.39 4.39
CA GLY A 17 9.02 -5.63 5.20
C GLY A 17 9.47 -4.39 5.99
N ALA A 18 9.37 -3.20 5.39
CA ALA A 18 9.64 -1.95 6.10
C ALA A 18 8.61 -1.70 7.22
N LEU A 19 7.33 -1.98 6.97
CA LEU A 19 6.29 -1.88 8.00
C LEU A 19 6.49 -2.88 9.14
N LYS A 20 6.98 -4.10 8.86
CA LYS A 20 7.33 -5.12 9.87
C LYS A 20 8.32 -4.59 10.89
N GLY A 21 9.30 -3.80 10.47
CA GLY A 21 10.34 -3.22 11.33
C GLY A 21 9.87 -2.05 12.21
N LEU A 22 8.63 -1.56 12.05
CA LEU A 22 8.15 -0.41 12.79
C LEU A 22 7.73 -0.78 14.23
N SER A 23 7.98 0.13 15.16
CA SER A 23 7.59 -0.03 16.57
C SER A 23 6.08 -0.13 16.81
N ALA A 24 5.28 0.36 15.86
CA ALA A 24 3.82 0.30 15.90
C ALA A 24 3.25 -1.05 15.43
N SER A 25 4.08 -1.91 14.84
CA SER A 25 3.68 -3.19 14.26
C SER A 25 4.03 -4.36 15.17
N GLU A 26 3.23 -5.42 15.08
CA GLU A 26 3.51 -6.73 15.64
C GLU A 26 3.71 -7.72 14.51
N ALA A 27 4.75 -8.54 14.54
CA ALA A 27 5.03 -9.46 13.48
C ALA A 27 5.42 -10.85 13.99
N MET A 28 5.13 -11.87 13.19
CA MET A 28 5.55 -13.25 13.39
C MET A 28 6.17 -13.77 12.09
N ASP A 29 7.38 -14.30 12.17
CA ASP A 29 8.02 -14.96 11.03
C ASP A 29 7.32 -16.28 10.70
N LEU A 30 7.06 -16.52 9.41
CA LEU A 30 6.42 -17.74 8.92
C LEU A 30 7.41 -18.74 8.33
N ALA A 31 8.56 -18.27 7.86
CA ALA A 31 9.61 -19.10 7.27
C ALA A 31 10.99 -18.44 7.44
N PRO A 32 12.05 -19.25 7.70
CA PRO A 32 13.42 -18.74 7.78
C PRO A 32 13.91 -18.08 6.47
N GLU A 33 13.40 -18.56 5.33
CA GLU A 33 13.74 -18.06 3.98
C GLU A 33 13.04 -16.74 3.66
N GLY A 34 12.20 -16.24 4.55
CA GLY A 34 11.40 -15.03 4.41
C GLY A 34 9.92 -15.32 4.53
N GLY A 35 9.15 -14.28 4.79
CA GLY A 35 7.70 -14.36 4.99
C GLY A 35 7.31 -14.14 6.45
N PHE A 36 6.19 -13.45 6.64
CA PHE A 36 5.74 -13.00 7.95
C PHE A 36 4.25 -12.68 7.97
N CYS A 37 3.66 -12.73 9.16
CA CYS A 37 2.45 -12.03 9.50
C CYS A 37 2.80 -10.63 10.02
N LEU A 38 2.06 -9.62 9.61
CA LEU A 38 2.21 -8.23 10.04
C LEU A 38 0.86 -7.72 10.55
N SER A 39 0.77 -7.37 11.81
CA SER A 39 -0.41 -6.78 12.41
C SER A 39 -0.16 -5.35 12.84
N THR A 40 -1.03 -4.46 12.42
CA THR A 40 -1.13 -3.08 12.94
C THR A 40 -2.13 -2.99 14.09
N ARG A 41 -2.76 -4.13 14.47
CA ARG A 41 -3.87 -4.22 15.43
C ARG A 41 -5.14 -3.51 14.97
N SER A 42 -5.26 -3.20 13.70
CA SER A 42 -6.46 -2.62 13.09
C SER A 42 -7.56 -3.66 12.92
N GLN A 43 -8.82 -3.23 13.04
CA GLN A 43 -9.98 -4.04 12.68
C GLN A 43 -10.25 -4.04 11.16
N SER A 44 -9.48 -3.32 10.36
CA SER A 44 -9.52 -3.39 8.89
C SER A 44 -8.56 -4.48 8.39
N ALA A 45 -9.06 -5.37 7.53
CA ALA A 45 -8.26 -6.44 6.93
C ALA A 45 -7.08 -5.88 6.11
N SER A 46 -7.27 -4.78 5.39
CA SER A 46 -6.25 -4.14 4.55
C SER A 46 -5.08 -3.51 5.33
N GLU A 47 -5.14 -3.48 6.64
CA GLU A 47 -4.08 -2.98 7.52
C GLU A 47 -3.26 -4.13 8.16
N ASN A 48 -3.68 -5.39 7.99
CA ASN A 48 -3.00 -6.57 8.52
C ASN A 48 -2.63 -7.51 7.36
N TRP A 49 -1.38 -7.89 7.28
CA TRP A 49 -0.85 -8.55 6.10
C TRP A 49 -0.17 -9.87 6.41
N VAL A 50 -0.31 -10.83 5.52
CA VAL A 50 0.60 -11.96 5.41
C VAL A 50 1.43 -11.77 4.15
N TRP A 51 2.73 -11.83 4.29
CA TRP A 51 3.66 -11.84 3.17
C TRP A 51 4.46 -13.14 3.19
N LEU A 52 4.39 -13.89 2.11
CA LEU A 52 5.18 -15.11 1.94
C LEU A 52 5.44 -15.34 0.44
N PRO A 53 6.68 -15.68 0.03
CA PRO A 53 6.95 -16.15 -1.33
C PRO A 53 5.99 -17.29 -1.71
N PRO A 54 5.41 -17.30 -2.93
CA PRO A 54 4.34 -18.23 -3.29
C PRO A 54 4.75 -19.71 -3.23
N ASP A 55 6.00 -20.01 -3.52
CA ASP A 55 6.62 -21.35 -3.45
C ASP A 55 6.78 -21.87 -2.02
N LEU A 56 6.71 -20.98 -1.04
CA LEU A 56 6.77 -21.31 0.38
C LEU A 56 5.38 -21.45 1.03
N VAL A 57 4.29 -21.20 0.31
CA VAL A 57 2.93 -21.32 0.86
C VAL A 57 2.57 -22.80 1.03
N THR A 58 2.30 -23.18 2.27
CA THR A 58 1.82 -24.53 2.64
C THR A 58 0.61 -24.43 3.56
N PRO A 59 -0.20 -25.50 3.68
CA PRO A 59 -1.33 -25.52 4.62
C PRO A 59 -0.91 -25.21 6.06
N GLU A 60 0.23 -25.76 6.53
CA GLU A 60 0.72 -25.56 7.89
C GLU A 60 1.08 -24.10 8.17
N ARG A 61 1.69 -23.42 7.19
CA ARG A 61 2.02 -21.98 7.29
C ARG A 61 0.77 -21.11 7.22
N ALA A 62 -0.22 -21.53 6.42
CA ALA A 62 -1.51 -20.86 6.36
C ALA A 62 -2.29 -20.98 7.69
N GLU A 63 -2.28 -22.16 8.31
CA GLU A 63 -2.84 -22.36 9.64
C GLU A 63 -2.11 -21.56 10.73
N ALA A 64 -0.77 -21.41 10.62
CA ALA A 64 0.00 -20.58 11.55
C ALA A 64 -0.42 -19.10 11.45
N ALA A 65 -0.63 -18.59 10.25
CA ALA A 65 -1.15 -17.24 10.03
C ALA A 65 -2.57 -17.08 10.59
N LEU A 66 -3.46 -18.05 10.32
CA LEU A 66 -4.82 -18.06 10.89
C LEU A 66 -4.82 -18.04 12.42
N ARG A 67 -3.93 -18.82 13.07
CA ARG A 67 -3.77 -18.79 14.54
C ARG A 67 -3.28 -17.42 15.02
N PHE A 68 -2.24 -16.87 14.38
CA PHE A 68 -1.67 -15.57 14.76
C PHE A 68 -2.72 -14.45 14.79
N PHE A 69 -3.54 -14.35 13.75
CA PHE A 69 -4.60 -13.34 13.67
C PHE A 69 -5.85 -13.73 14.46
N GLY A 70 -6.20 -15.01 14.51
CA GLY A 70 -7.36 -15.54 15.24
C GLY A 70 -7.24 -15.33 16.76
N GLU A 71 -6.06 -15.54 17.35
CA GLU A 71 -5.79 -15.26 18.76
C GLU A 71 -5.97 -13.78 19.13
N ARG A 72 -5.90 -12.89 18.13
CA ARG A 72 -6.05 -11.43 18.27
C ARG A 72 -7.42 -10.92 17.86
N GLY A 73 -8.27 -11.79 17.30
CA GLY A 73 -9.58 -11.41 16.77
C GLY A 73 -9.47 -10.42 15.59
N LEU A 74 -8.41 -10.54 14.76
CA LEU A 74 -8.12 -9.59 13.69
C LEU A 74 -8.35 -10.22 12.32
N PRO A 75 -8.94 -9.46 11.37
CA PRO A 75 -8.92 -9.81 9.96
C PRO A 75 -7.55 -9.49 9.35
N PHE A 76 -7.22 -10.16 8.24
CA PHE A 76 -5.98 -9.94 7.50
C PHE A 76 -6.15 -10.21 6.01
N VAL A 77 -5.19 -9.75 5.20
CA VAL A 77 -5.08 -10.07 3.79
C VAL A 77 -3.77 -10.79 3.48
N TRP A 78 -3.85 -11.73 2.56
CA TRP A 78 -2.72 -12.49 2.03
C TRP A 78 -2.70 -12.33 0.51
N PRO A 79 -1.83 -11.48 -0.06
CA PRO A 79 -1.70 -11.32 -1.49
C PRO A 79 -1.01 -12.53 -2.12
N LEU A 80 -1.42 -12.90 -3.32
CA LEU A 80 -0.72 -13.88 -4.16
C LEU A 80 -0.42 -13.27 -5.54
N PRO A 81 0.69 -13.66 -6.21
CA PRO A 81 1.02 -13.14 -7.53
C PRO A 81 0.25 -13.92 -8.60
N GLY A 82 -0.92 -13.43 -8.98
CA GLY A 82 -1.75 -14.07 -10.01
C GLY A 82 -2.32 -15.43 -9.58
N ASP A 83 -2.72 -16.22 -10.57
CA ASP A 83 -3.21 -17.57 -10.36
C ASP A 83 -2.04 -18.54 -10.19
N CYS A 84 -1.57 -18.70 -8.96
CA CYS A 84 -0.53 -19.66 -8.61
C CYS A 84 -1.10 -20.82 -7.80
N GLY A 85 -0.44 -21.99 -7.84
CA GLY A 85 -0.86 -23.19 -7.09
C GLY A 85 -0.99 -22.99 -5.58
N ALA A 86 -0.39 -21.94 -5.02
CA ALA A 86 -0.51 -21.54 -3.62
C ALA A 86 -1.96 -21.22 -3.20
N ALA A 87 -2.81 -20.79 -4.13
CA ALA A 87 -4.20 -20.48 -3.85
C ALA A 87 -5.01 -21.70 -3.33
N GLU A 88 -4.67 -22.91 -3.75
CA GLU A 88 -5.32 -24.13 -3.26
C GLU A 88 -5.01 -24.40 -1.79
N ALA A 89 -3.76 -24.17 -1.37
CA ALA A 89 -3.37 -24.33 0.04
C ALA A 89 -4.14 -23.33 0.94
N LEU A 90 -4.33 -22.09 0.48
CA LEU A 90 -5.10 -21.09 1.24
C LEU A 90 -6.58 -21.42 1.29
N ARG A 91 -7.18 -21.89 0.18
CA ARG A 91 -8.58 -22.35 0.17
C ARG A 91 -8.79 -23.58 1.05
N GLY A 92 -7.81 -24.50 1.07
CA GLY A 92 -7.86 -25.72 1.89
C GLY A 92 -7.96 -25.46 3.39
N VAL A 93 -7.45 -24.32 3.88
CA VAL A 93 -7.57 -23.89 5.29
C VAL A 93 -8.71 -22.90 5.53
N GLY A 94 -9.59 -22.70 4.55
CA GLY A 94 -10.79 -21.88 4.68
C GLY A 94 -10.63 -20.40 4.33
N LEU A 95 -9.46 -19.95 3.87
CA LEU A 95 -9.31 -18.59 3.34
C LEU A 95 -10.01 -18.46 1.99
N LYS A 96 -10.63 -17.31 1.76
CA LYS A 96 -11.34 -17.00 0.51
C LYS A 96 -10.65 -15.85 -0.22
N GLU A 97 -10.75 -15.83 -1.54
CA GLU A 97 -10.43 -14.65 -2.31
C GLU A 97 -11.50 -13.58 -2.05
N ALA A 98 -11.13 -12.56 -1.29
CA ALA A 98 -12.01 -11.48 -0.84
C ALA A 98 -11.85 -10.19 -1.64
N GLY A 99 -10.81 -10.11 -2.49
CA GLY A 99 -10.58 -8.95 -3.34
C GLY A 99 -9.42 -9.16 -4.30
N ARG A 100 -9.20 -8.16 -5.16
CA ARG A 100 -8.08 -8.13 -6.11
C ARG A 100 -7.50 -6.74 -6.21
N LEU A 101 -6.19 -6.66 -6.32
CA LEU A 101 -5.47 -5.49 -6.76
C LEU A 101 -4.96 -5.71 -8.18
N GLU A 102 -4.76 -4.64 -8.93
CA GLU A 102 -4.11 -4.67 -10.23
C GLU A 102 -2.66 -4.21 -10.07
N ALA A 103 -1.70 -5.04 -10.46
CA ALA A 103 -0.31 -4.66 -10.52
C ALA A 103 -0.12 -3.69 -11.69
N MET A 104 0.33 -2.47 -11.39
CA MET A 104 0.48 -1.44 -12.42
C MET A 104 1.83 -0.76 -12.34
N SER A 105 2.38 -0.34 -13.49
CA SER A 105 3.60 0.46 -13.53
C SER A 105 3.54 1.58 -14.57
N LEU A 106 4.38 2.59 -14.36
CA LEU A 106 4.59 3.73 -15.26
C LEU A 106 6.09 3.97 -15.37
N PRO A 107 6.67 4.15 -16.58
CA PRO A 107 8.06 4.59 -16.73
C PRO A 107 8.27 5.95 -16.04
N ALA A 108 9.37 6.10 -15.27
CA ALA A 108 9.67 7.34 -14.54
C ALA A 108 9.93 8.55 -15.45
N GLY A 109 10.24 8.30 -16.73
CA GLY A 109 10.37 9.35 -17.77
C GLY A 109 9.06 9.82 -18.39
N ALA A 110 7.90 9.27 -17.99
CA ALA A 110 6.60 9.71 -18.47
C ALA A 110 6.35 11.18 -18.10
N ALA A 111 5.69 11.91 -19.01
CA ALA A 111 5.24 13.26 -18.72
C ALA A 111 3.81 13.21 -18.18
N PRO A 112 3.54 13.71 -16.98
CA PRO A 112 2.18 13.76 -16.48
C PRO A 112 1.37 14.76 -17.31
N GLU A 113 0.11 14.44 -17.58
CA GLU A 113 -0.83 15.47 -18.00
C GLU A 113 -0.90 16.57 -16.93
N ARG A 114 -0.87 17.84 -17.35
CA ARG A 114 -0.84 18.97 -16.42
C ARG A 114 -2.11 18.95 -15.55
N GLY A 115 -1.94 18.68 -14.27
CA GLY A 115 -3.03 18.74 -13.29
C GLY A 115 -3.49 20.19 -13.04
N GLY A 116 -4.79 20.36 -12.81
CA GLY A 116 -5.50 21.64 -12.89
C GLY A 116 -5.66 22.43 -11.59
N LYS A 117 -4.80 22.30 -10.57
CA LYS A 117 -4.81 23.22 -9.41
C LYS A 117 -3.39 23.44 -8.88
N GLU A 118 -3.14 24.69 -8.46
CA GLU A 118 -1.94 25.03 -7.70
C GLU A 118 -1.98 24.36 -6.32
N LEU A 119 -1.45 23.11 -6.27
CA LEU A 119 -1.14 22.42 -5.02
C LEU A 119 0.35 22.57 -4.76
N THR A 120 0.69 22.76 -3.50
CA THR A 120 2.07 22.60 -3.04
C THR A 120 2.23 21.24 -2.37
N PHE A 121 3.47 20.75 -2.26
CA PHE A 121 3.75 19.45 -1.71
C PHE A 121 4.71 19.58 -0.54
N ARG A 122 4.39 18.91 0.57
CA ARG A 122 5.23 18.90 1.78
C ARG A 122 5.63 17.47 2.09
N THR A 123 6.91 17.24 2.32
CA THR A 123 7.40 16.00 2.91
C THR A 123 7.17 16.04 4.42
N VAL A 124 6.62 14.99 4.97
CA VAL A 124 6.43 14.82 6.41
C VAL A 124 7.80 14.68 7.09
N ARG A 125 8.09 15.53 8.07
CA ARG A 125 9.37 15.55 8.81
C ARG A 125 9.20 15.64 10.31
N THR A 126 8.03 16.06 10.78
CA THR A 126 7.74 16.24 12.19
C THR A 126 6.61 15.32 12.64
N ARG A 127 6.55 15.10 13.95
CA ARG A 127 5.43 14.34 14.56
C ARG A 127 4.09 14.98 14.23
N GLU A 128 3.96 16.29 14.31
CA GLU A 128 2.72 16.99 14.00
C GLU A 128 2.28 16.77 12.55
N GLU A 129 3.22 16.85 11.60
CA GLU A 129 2.95 16.54 10.19
C GLU A 129 2.55 15.08 9.97
N ALA A 130 3.17 14.13 10.71
CA ALA A 130 2.79 12.72 10.64
C ALA A 130 1.35 12.48 11.12
N LEU A 131 0.94 13.12 12.22
CA LEU A 131 -0.43 13.05 12.72
C LEU A 131 -1.43 13.69 11.74
N ARG A 132 -1.06 14.81 11.12
CA ARG A 132 -1.87 15.45 10.07
C ARG A 132 -1.99 14.54 8.84
N TRP A 133 -0.89 13.96 8.39
CA TRP A 133 -0.88 12.99 7.30
C TRP A 133 -1.80 11.80 7.58
N ALA A 134 -1.70 11.21 8.78
CA ALA A 134 -2.54 10.11 9.22
C ALA A 134 -4.03 10.47 9.19
N SER A 135 -4.38 11.66 9.66
CA SER A 135 -5.77 12.12 9.68
C SER A 135 -6.34 12.29 8.26
N VAL A 136 -5.55 12.90 7.36
CA VAL A 136 -5.95 13.06 5.96
C VAL A 136 -6.07 11.69 5.26
N ALA A 137 -5.10 10.79 5.46
CA ALA A 137 -5.16 9.44 4.91
C ALA A 137 -6.41 8.69 5.39
N TRP A 138 -6.65 8.69 6.71
CA TRP A 138 -7.81 8.03 7.32
C TRP A 138 -9.12 8.51 6.71
N LEU A 139 -9.35 9.82 6.68
CA LEU A 139 -10.56 10.42 6.11
C LEU A 139 -10.68 10.18 4.60
N ALA A 140 -9.56 10.25 3.87
CA ALA A 140 -9.56 10.04 2.42
C ALA A 140 -9.84 8.58 2.03
N PHE A 141 -9.57 7.61 2.89
CA PHE A 141 -9.97 6.21 2.70
C PHE A 141 -11.37 5.88 3.27
N GLY A 142 -12.12 6.88 3.71
CA GLY A 142 -13.51 6.71 4.16
C GLY A 142 -13.64 6.43 5.66
N GLY A 143 -12.56 6.56 6.41
CA GLY A 143 -12.62 6.47 7.87
C GLY A 143 -13.37 7.66 8.49
N GLU A 144 -13.99 7.44 9.63
CA GLU A 144 -14.69 8.45 10.39
C GLU A 144 -13.89 8.91 11.62
N PRO A 145 -14.02 10.17 12.05
CA PRO A 145 -13.42 10.62 13.31
C PRO A 145 -14.03 9.90 14.52
N PRO A 146 -13.29 9.68 15.62
CA PRO A 146 -11.87 10.03 15.79
C PRO A 146 -10.92 9.10 15.05
N VAL A 147 -9.78 9.62 14.61
CA VAL A 147 -8.73 8.78 14.00
C VAL A 147 -8.20 7.77 15.04
N PRO A 148 -8.14 6.48 14.74
CA PRO A 148 -7.64 5.48 15.67
C PRO A 148 -6.19 5.73 16.10
N VAL A 149 -5.89 5.51 17.36
CA VAL A 149 -4.53 5.69 17.91
C VAL A 149 -3.50 4.81 17.18
N SER A 150 -3.90 3.60 16.74
CA SER A 150 -3.04 2.72 15.94
C SER A 150 -2.61 3.37 14.61
N VAL A 151 -3.53 4.07 13.93
CA VAL A 151 -3.25 4.80 12.68
C VAL A 151 -2.27 5.95 12.92
N LEU A 152 -2.47 6.72 14.01
CA LEU A 152 -1.59 7.82 14.40
C LEU A 152 -0.18 7.32 14.71
N ASN A 153 -0.07 6.28 15.55
CA ASN A 153 1.22 5.66 15.91
C ASN A 153 1.91 5.05 14.68
N GLY A 154 1.15 4.43 13.78
CA GLY A 154 1.66 3.89 12.51
C GLY A 154 2.29 4.98 11.65
N ALA A 155 1.64 6.13 11.50
CA ALA A 155 2.16 7.25 10.72
C ALA A 155 3.44 7.85 11.34
N GLU A 156 3.50 8.00 12.67
CA GLU A 156 4.71 8.43 13.38
C GLU A 156 5.88 7.46 13.13
N ALA A 157 5.63 6.16 13.24
CA ALA A 157 6.64 5.14 13.01
C ALA A 157 7.12 5.13 11.54
N MET A 158 6.19 5.26 10.57
CA MET A 158 6.53 5.37 9.15
C MET A 158 7.35 6.63 8.85
N ALA A 159 7.02 7.77 9.45
CA ALA A 159 7.76 9.03 9.27
C ALA A 159 9.19 8.97 9.85
N ALA A 160 9.43 8.13 10.84
CA ALA A 160 10.75 7.88 11.42
C ALA A 160 11.58 6.80 10.66
N SER A 161 11.04 6.23 9.60
CA SER A 161 11.66 5.17 8.79
C SER A 161 12.22 5.72 7.46
N PRO A 162 12.85 4.92 6.61
CA PRO A 162 13.26 5.33 5.26
C PRO A 162 12.10 5.60 4.29
N LEU A 163 10.85 5.33 4.67
CA LEU A 163 9.68 5.65 3.87
C LEU A 163 9.50 7.17 3.75
N ARG A 164 9.03 7.63 2.59
CA ARG A 164 8.80 9.06 2.35
C ARG A 164 7.31 9.36 2.33
N LEU A 165 6.82 9.99 3.39
CA LEU A 165 5.43 10.44 3.48
C LEU A 165 5.32 11.85 2.88
N GLY A 166 4.32 12.06 2.02
CA GLY A 166 4.05 13.35 1.39
C GLY A 166 2.60 13.77 1.54
N MET A 167 2.38 15.08 1.62
CA MET A 167 1.06 15.72 1.65
C MET A 167 0.91 16.70 0.48
N ALA A 168 -0.25 16.68 -0.15
CA ALA A 168 -0.70 17.71 -1.06
C ALA A 168 -1.45 18.79 -0.27
N MET A 169 -1.07 20.04 -0.49
CA MET A 169 -1.57 21.20 0.25
C MET A 169 -2.33 22.13 -0.69
N ALA A 170 -3.55 22.54 -0.30
CA ALA A 170 -4.28 23.65 -0.90
C ALA A 170 -4.19 24.84 0.09
N GLY A 171 -3.23 25.75 -0.13
CA GLY A 171 -2.85 26.71 0.88
C GLY A 171 -2.27 26.02 2.13
N GLU A 172 -2.85 26.24 3.28
CA GLU A 172 -2.45 25.60 4.54
C GLU A 172 -3.20 24.29 4.85
N GLU A 173 -4.17 23.92 4.03
CA GLU A 173 -4.95 22.71 4.22
C GLU A 173 -4.32 21.52 3.52
N ALA A 174 -4.13 20.41 4.24
CA ALA A 174 -3.68 19.16 3.67
C ALA A 174 -4.89 18.43 3.04
N VAL A 175 -4.84 18.17 1.73
CA VAL A 175 -5.98 17.69 0.95
C VAL A 175 -5.76 16.30 0.34
N GLY A 176 -4.56 15.79 0.42
CA GLY A 176 -4.22 14.46 -0.07
C GLY A 176 -2.89 13.97 0.51
N THR A 177 -2.69 12.66 0.41
CA THR A 177 -1.53 11.96 0.95
C THR A 177 -0.94 11.00 -0.08
N PHE A 178 0.35 10.74 0.03
CA PHE A 178 1.03 9.63 -0.61
C PHE A 178 2.20 9.18 0.25
N LEU A 179 2.61 7.93 0.05
CA LEU A 179 3.82 7.36 0.63
C LEU A 179 4.64 6.74 -0.49
N LEU A 180 5.95 6.96 -0.46
CA LEU A 180 6.90 6.43 -1.43
C LEU A 180 7.87 5.46 -0.76
N SER A 181 8.06 4.29 -1.41
CA SER A 181 8.99 3.25 -1.00
C SER A 181 9.90 2.87 -2.17
N SER A 182 11.20 3.13 -2.04
CA SER A 182 12.18 2.81 -3.08
C SER A 182 12.67 1.38 -2.90
N PHE A 183 12.72 0.62 -3.99
CA PHE A 183 13.35 -0.69 -4.06
C PHE A 183 13.99 -0.90 -5.43
N GLU A 184 15.30 -1.15 -5.47
CA GLU A 184 16.07 -1.27 -6.70
C GLU A 184 15.80 -0.07 -7.65
N ALA A 185 15.44 -0.35 -8.90
CA ALA A 185 15.11 0.66 -9.90
C ALA A 185 13.63 1.10 -9.87
N SER A 186 12.85 0.73 -8.84
CA SER A 186 11.41 1.04 -8.73
C SER A 186 11.09 1.96 -7.56
N LEU A 187 10.09 2.83 -7.77
CA LEU A 187 9.47 3.66 -6.74
C LEU A 187 8.02 3.22 -6.53
N GLY A 188 7.75 2.58 -5.39
CA GLY A 188 6.40 2.19 -4.99
C GLY A 188 5.60 3.36 -4.46
N VAL A 189 4.32 3.41 -4.82
CA VAL A 189 3.35 4.43 -4.38
C VAL A 189 2.28 3.77 -3.53
N TYR A 190 2.14 4.24 -2.30
CA TYR A 190 1.21 3.74 -1.30
C TYR A 190 0.45 4.90 -0.67
N TYR A 191 -0.66 4.63 0.02
CA TYR A 191 -1.49 5.65 0.69
C TYR A 191 -1.80 6.86 -0.19
N PHE A 192 -1.95 6.62 -1.50
CA PHE A 192 -2.25 7.67 -2.48
C PHE A 192 -3.75 7.97 -2.46
N ALA A 193 -4.11 9.04 -1.79
CA ALA A 193 -5.49 9.38 -1.55
C ALA A 193 -5.73 10.89 -1.56
N VAL A 194 -6.95 11.30 -1.91
CA VAL A 194 -7.42 12.69 -1.92
C VAL A 194 -8.73 12.76 -1.13
N LEU A 195 -8.86 13.75 -0.26
CA LEU A 195 -10.09 14.01 0.48
C LEU A 195 -11.29 14.13 -0.47
N PRO A 196 -12.48 13.60 -0.10
CA PRO A 196 -13.65 13.54 -0.97
C PRO A 196 -14.00 14.89 -1.63
N GLU A 197 -13.96 15.98 -0.88
CA GLU A 197 -14.28 17.34 -1.32
C GLU A 197 -13.29 17.92 -2.34
N TYR A 198 -12.09 17.35 -2.44
CA TYR A 198 -11.04 17.75 -3.40
C TYR A 198 -10.93 16.82 -4.61
N ARG A 199 -11.72 15.74 -4.65
CA ARG A 199 -11.74 14.80 -5.78
C ARG A 199 -12.30 15.45 -7.04
N ARG A 200 -11.94 14.88 -8.20
CA ARG A 200 -12.41 15.30 -9.53
C ARG A 200 -12.08 16.77 -9.89
N ARG A 201 -11.08 17.35 -9.21
CA ARG A 201 -10.60 18.73 -9.43
C ARG A 201 -9.13 18.77 -9.88
N GLY A 202 -8.58 17.64 -10.36
CA GLY A 202 -7.19 17.54 -10.82
C GLY A 202 -6.16 17.30 -9.70
N ALA A 203 -6.58 17.21 -8.41
CA ALA A 203 -5.64 17.04 -7.29
C ALA A 203 -4.81 15.77 -7.40
N ALA A 204 -5.43 14.61 -7.70
CA ALA A 204 -4.72 13.35 -7.86
C ALA A 204 -3.70 13.41 -9.01
N MET A 205 -4.03 14.08 -10.13
CA MET A 205 -3.08 14.23 -11.25
C MET A 205 -1.90 15.13 -10.88
N ALA A 206 -2.14 16.21 -10.13
CA ALA A 206 -1.07 17.06 -9.62
C ALA A 206 -0.15 16.29 -8.65
N MET A 207 -0.73 15.47 -7.76
CA MET A 207 0.03 14.57 -6.87
C MET A 207 0.86 13.54 -7.66
N MET A 208 0.33 12.99 -8.75
CA MET A 208 1.09 12.08 -9.62
C MET A 208 2.26 12.78 -10.30
N GLY A 209 2.11 14.06 -10.67
CA GLY A 209 3.22 14.90 -11.15
C GLY A 209 4.34 15.02 -10.10
N GLU A 210 4.00 15.17 -8.83
CA GLU A 210 4.99 15.19 -7.73
C GLU A 210 5.69 13.83 -7.55
N VAL A 211 4.95 12.73 -7.66
CA VAL A 211 5.52 11.37 -7.62
C VAL A 211 6.53 11.16 -8.77
N LEU A 212 6.19 11.59 -9.99
CA LEU A 212 7.09 11.55 -11.15
C LEU A 212 8.34 12.40 -10.95
N ARG A 213 8.19 13.59 -10.34
CA ARG A 213 9.34 14.44 -9.98
C ARG A 213 10.25 13.71 -8.98
N ALA A 214 9.68 13.10 -7.94
CA ALA A 214 10.43 12.33 -6.96
C ALA A 214 11.14 11.12 -7.57
N ALA A 215 10.47 10.39 -8.48
CA ALA A 215 11.06 9.26 -9.20
C ALA A 215 12.29 9.68 -10.02
N LYS A 216 12.19 10.80 -10.71
CA LYS A 216 13.31 11.37 -11.49
C LYS A 216 14.47 11.80 -10.60
N GLU A 217 14.20 12.44 -9.46
CA GLU A 217 15.23 12.85 -8.49
C GLU A 217 15.96 11.66 -7.86
N LEU A 218 15.23 10.56 -7.64
CA LEU A 218 15.79 9.32 -7.11
C LEU A 218 16.51 8.47 -8.18
N GLY A 219 16.39 8.83 -9.46
CA GLY A 219 16.97 8.06 -10.57
C GLY A 219 16.32 6.69 -10.75
N THR A 220 15.06 6.51 -10.34
CA THR A 220 14.34 5.25 -10.55
C THR A 220 13.89 5.13 -12.00
N GLU A 221 13.79 3.90 -12.50
CA GLU A 221 13.36 3.63 -13.88
C GLU A 221 11.84 3.59 -14.04
N ARG A 222 11.14 3.17 -12.97
CA ARG A 222 9.68 2.99 -13.01
C ARG A 222 9.01 3.32 -11.68
N ILE A 223 7.76 3.74 -11.78
CA ILE A 223 6.83 3.88 -10.65
C ILE A 223 5.94 2.65 -10.66
N VAL A 224 5.71 2.05 -9.50
CA VAL A 224 4.93 0.82 -9.34
C VAL A 224 3.87 0.99 -8.24
N LEU A 225 2.75 0.31 -8.41
CA LEU A 225 1.68 0.29 -7.40
C LEU A 225 0.76 -0.92 -7.56
N GLN A 226 -0.07 -1.13 -6.54
CA GLN A 226 -1.16 -2.09 -6.56
C GLN A 226 -2.46 -1.30 -6.48
N ALA A 227 -3.18 -1.21 -7.60
CA ALA A 227 -4.40 -0.43 -7.70
C ALA A 227 -5.62 -1.23 -7.21
N THR A 228 -6.44 -0.62 -6.37
CA THR A 228 -7.79 -1.13 -6.10
C THR A 228 -8.66 -1.01 -7.36
N PRO A 229 -9.74 -1.80 -7.50
CA PRO A 229 -10.65 -1.68 -8.64
C PRO A 229 -11.14 -0.24 -8.89
N ALA A 230 -11.39 0.52 -7.81
CA ALA A 230 -11.80 1.92 -7.89
C ALA A 230 -10.68 2.86 -8.37
N GLY A 231 -9.41 2.52 -8.12
CA GLY A 231 -8.24 3.31 -8.52
C GLY A 231 -7.78 3.07 -9.96
N VAL A 232 -8.02 1.88 -10.52
CA VAL A 232 -7.55 1.48 -11.87
C VAL A 232 -7.88 2.51 -12.96
N PRO A 233 -9.11 3.06 -13.05
CA PRO A 233 -9.43 4.04 -14.08
C PRO A 233 -8.56 5.30 -14.02
N PHE A 234 -8.26 5.79 -12.81
CA PHE A 234 -7.38 6.94 -12.61
C PHE A 234 -5.95 6.63 -13.04
N TYR A 235 -5.38 5.50 -12.61
CA TYR A 235 -4.01 5.15 -12.95
C TYR A 235 -3.82 4.89 -14.45
N ARG A 236 -4.81 4.28 -15.11
CA ARG A 236 -4.80 4.15 -16.59
C ARG A 236 -4.81 5.53 -17.28
N ALA A 237 -5.64 6.46 -16.82
CA ALA A 237 -5.67 7.83 -17.33
C ALA A 237 -4.34 8.59 -17.06
N ALA A 238 -3.63 8.24 -15.97
CA ALA A 238 -2.29 8.75 -15.67
C ALA A 238 -1.16 8.06 -16.46
N GLY A 239 -1.49 7.10 -17.35
CA GLY A 239 -0.55 6.42 -18.22
C GLY A 239 0.03 5.12 -17.68
N PHE A 240 -0.44 4.62 -16.53
CA PHE A 240 0.00 3.33 -16.00
C PHE A 240 -0.51 2.16 -16.86
N GLU A 241 0.36 1.19 -17.06
CA GLU A 241 0.04 -0.09 -17.68
C GLU A 241 -0.21 -1.16 -16.62
N ALA A 242 -1.21 -2.02 -16.90
CA ALA A 242 -1.55 -3.16 -16.05
C ALA A 242 -0.71 -4.39 -16.44
N HIS A 243 -0.27 -5.16 -15.45
CA HIS A 243 0.60 -6.32 -15.63
C HIS A 243 0.02 -7.63 -15.08
N GLY A 244 -1.14 -7.57 -14.46
CA GLY A 244 -1.86 -8.72 -13.93
C GLY A 244 -2.43 -8.47 -12.54
N ALA A 245 -3.31 -9.39 -12.14
CA ALA A 245 -4.01 -9.30 -10.88
C ALA A 245 -3.16 -9.85 -9.70
N ILE A 246 -3.38 -9.27 -8.53
CA ILE A 246 -2.91 -9.75 -7.24
C ILE A 246 -4.16 -10.11 -6.41
N PRO A 247 -4.61 -11.37 -6.44
CA PRO A 247 -5.68 -11.85 -5.57
C PRO A 247 -5.33 -11.63 -4.11
N LEU A 248 -6.31 -11.20 -3.32
CA LEU A 248 -6.21 -11.05 -1.88
C LEU A 248 -7.04 -12.13 -1.20
N PHE A 249 -6.38 -13.05 -0.52
CA PHE A 249 -7.02 -14.04 0.33
C PHE A 249 -7.21 -13.48 1.73
N SER A 250 -8.33 -13.80 2.37
CA SER A 250 -8.67 -13.25 3.69
C SER A 250 -9.54 -14.21 4.49
N ASN A 251 -9.53 -14.02 5.81
CA ASN A 251 -10.49 -14.57 6.76
C ASN A 251 -11.72 -13.65 6.95
N SER A 252 -11.80 -12.56 6.18
CA SER A 252 -12.90 -11.58 6.14
C SER A 252 -13.43 -11.44 4.72
N ASP A 253 -14.70 -11.17 4.56
CA ASP A 253 -15.31 -10.91 3.25
C ASP A 253 -15.14 -9.44 2.81
N ASP A 254 -14.77 -8.55 3.74
CA ASP A 254 -14.52 -7.12 3.50
C ASP A 254 -13.02 -6.81 3.65
N VAL A 255 -12.38 -6.42 2.55
CA VAL A 255 -10.94 -6.12 2.50
C VAL A 255 -10.60 -4.70 2.04
N PHE A 256 -11.62 -3.88 1.64
CA PHE A 256 -11.44 -2.50 1.17
C PHE A 256 -12.45 -1.55 1.80
#